data_3eae4e3da0c781995ad651cf13edc729
#
_entry.id   3eae4e3da0c781995ad651cf13edc729
#
_cell.length_a   1.000
_cell.length_b   1.000
_cell.length_c   1.000
_cell.angle_alpha   90.00
_cell.angle_beta   90.00
_cell.angle_gamma   90.00
#
_symmetry.space_group_name_H-M   'P 1'
#
loop_
_entity.id
_entity.type
_entity.pdbx_description
1 polymer ?
#
loop_
_entity_poly.entity_id
_entity_poly.type
_entity_poly.pdbx_seq_one_letter_code
_entity_poly.pdbx_strand_id
1 'polypeptide(L)'
;MEHLVGLAELKSGAMAKRVSTIIIFIVVVLLTSAQTTQFMKEDYQETIPQYSYTEKELEKVSAYIERQYGDYEEVMHEMVSPDIHCDIVLVPPTDLSPYYKLVTMGAGAYKMNIPKELKSTICDRAEYVIFLPKDWNIIGVDNEENWWPMRMLKSAARLTVDTDDYLCITHSVQVEEDGSPVAENTQFNSFVLMPSIGKEGQVVEPLKLSLFGKKVAFYQLFPLYPEELKFKLEHGFDELVELFQEESMVVNTHRKNYCKE
;
A
#
# COMPACT_ATOMS: atom_id res chain seq x y z
N MET A 1 19.15 -60.52 54.59
CA MET A 1 19.79 -59.24 54.30
C MET A 1 20.02 -59.04 52.84
N GLU A 2 20.10 -60.06 52.01
CA GLU A 2 20.38 -59.91 50.52
C GLU A 2 19.22 -59.41 49.68
N HIS A 3 17.94 -59.62 50.15
CA HIS A 3 16.78 -59.14 49.37
C HIS A 3 16.52 -57.62 49.45
N LEU A 4 17.10 -56.93 50.42
CA LEU A 4 16.94 -55.47 50.57
C LEU A 4 17.95 -54.64 49.71
N VAL A 5 19.11 -55.25 49.42
CA VAL A 5 20.16 -54.59 48.59
C VAL A 5 19.74 -54.56 47.12
N GLY A 6 19.15 -55.62 46.61
CA GLY A 6 18.72 -55.71 45.21
C GLY A 6 17.59 -54.71 44.82
N LEU A 7 16.71 -54.39 45.76
CA LEU A 7 15.62 -53.44 45.55
C LEU A 7 16.10 -52.00 45.55
N ALA A 8 17.16 -51.65 46.26
CA ALA A 8 17.76 -50.31 46.24
C ALA A 8 18.52 -50.02 44.94
N GLU A 9 19.25 -51.01 44.42
CA GLU A 9 19.94 -50.83 43.13
C GLU A 9 18.99 -50.75 41.92
N LEU A 10 17.90 -51.53 41.93
CA LEU A 10 16.89 -51.45 40.86
C LEU A 10 16.11 -50.12 40.88
N LYS A 11 15.84 -49.55 42.06
CA LYS A 11 15.22 -48.24 42.16
C LYS A 11 16.16 -47.11 41.77
N SER A 12 17.45 -47.19 42.07
CA SER A 12 18.49 -46.23 41.67
C SER A 12 18.69 -46.21 40.16
N GLY A 13 18.78 -47.36 39.52
CA GLY A 13 18.95 -47.50 38.07
C GLY A 13 17.74 -46.98 37.27
N ALA A 14 16.51 -47.22 37.77
CA ALA A 14 15.31 -46.73 37.14
C ALA A 14 15.12 -45.20 37.31
N MET A 15 15.57 -44.65 38.42
CA MET A 15 15.52 -43.22 38.69
C MET A 15 16.59 -42.48 37.84
N ALA A 16 17.79 -43.03 37.73
CA ALA A 16 18.83 -42.46 36.87
C ALA A 16 18.45 -42.48 35.38
N LYS A 17 17.81 -43.55 34.88
CA LYS A 17 17.31 -43.62 33.50
C LYS A 17 16.18 -42.61 33.27
N ARG A 18 15.25 -42.40 34.22
CA ARG A 18 14.19 -41.39 34.08
C ARG A 18 14.74 -39.97 34.07
N VAL A 19 15.68 -39.63 34.92
CA VAL A 19 16.34 -38.34 34.97
C VAL A 19 17.10 -38.09 33.68
N SER A 20 17.84 -39.07 33.17
CA SER A 20 18.56 -38.97 31.89
C SER A 20 17.61 -38.74 30.70
N THR A 21 16.46 -39.44 30.67
CA THR A 21 15.44 -39.26 29.61
C THR A 21 14.78 -37.89 29.66
N ILE A 22 14.52 -37.37 30.85
CA ILE A 22 13.94 -36.03 31.04
C ILE A 22 14.95 -34.95 30.60
N ILE A 23 16.22 -35.07 30.94
CA ILE A 23 17.27 -34.14 30.54
C ILE A 23 17.45 -34.15 29.04
N ILE A 24 17.45 -35.30 28.38
CA ILE A 24 17.54 -35.39 26.91
C ILE A 24 16.32 -34.76 26.26
N PHE A 25 15.11 -34.96 26.80
CA PHE A 25 13.92 -34.34 26.23
C PHE A 25 13.93 -32.82 26.37
N ILE A 26 14.36 -32.29 27.52
CA ILE A 26 14.51 -30.83 27.72
C ILE A 26 15.56 -30.24 26.80
N VAL A 27 16.69 -30.91 26.62
CA VAL A 27 17.76 -30.46 25.68
C VAL A 27 17.27 -30.46 24.23
N VAL A 28 16.52 -31.48 23.81
CA VAL A 28 15.93 -31.54 22.46
C VAL A 28 14.90 -30.43 22.26
N VAL A 29 14.03 -30.17 23.24
CA VAL A 29 13.04 -29.08 23.17
C VAL A 29 13.73 -27.72 23.14
N LEU A 30 14.78 -27.50 23.90
CA LEU A 30 15.56 -26.26 23.88
C LEU A 30 16.33 -26.06 22.57
N LEU A 31 16.89 -27.14 22.01
CA LEU A 31 17.58 -27.07 20.70
C LEU A 31 16.60 -26.80 19.55
N THR A 32 15.42 -27.45 19.56
CA THR A 32 14.40 -27.18 18.54
C THR A 32 13.83 -25.77 18.65
N SER A 33 13.60 -25.26 19.86
CA SER A 33 13.16 -23.89 20.07
C SER A 33 14.23 -22.86 19.65
N ALA A 34 15.51 -23.13 19.94
CA ALA A 34 16.62 -22.29 19.53
C ALA A 34 16.78 -22.28 18.01
N GLN A 35 16.69 -23.43 17.35
CA GLN A 35 16.73 -23.55 15.89
C GLN A 35 15.54 -22.88 15.23
N THR A 36 14.33 -23.02 15.78
CA THR A 36 13.14 -22.32 15.27
C THR A 36 13.28 -20.80 15.43
N THR A 37 13.83 -20.34 16.55
CA THR A 37 14.07 -18.90 16.80
C THR A 37 15.18 -18.37 15.90
N GLN A 38 16.18 -19.17 15.57
CA GLN A 38 17.27 -18.80 14.66
C GLN A 38 16.78 -18.82 13.21
N PHE A 39 15.97 -19.82 12.82
CA PHE A 39 15.33 -19.89 11.50
C PHE A 39 14.39 -18.69 11.28
N MET A 40 13.62 -18.31 12.29
CA MET A 40 12.76 -17.12 12.23
C MET A 40 13.55 -15.79 12.25
N LYS A 41 14.79 -15.77 12.75
CA LYS A 41 15.69 -14.60 12.70
C LYS A 41 16.46 -14.49 11.39
N GLU A 42 16.76 -15.59 10.74
CA GLU A 42 17.49 -15.58 9.46
C GLU A 42 16.59 -15.19 8.27
N ASP A 43 15.26 -15.42 8.35
CA ASP A 43 14.31 -14.99 7.30
C ASP A 43 13.78 -13.55 7.49
N TYR A 44 14.03 -12.92 8.63
CA TYR A 44 13.68 -11.53 8.87
C TYR A 44 14.93 -10.64 8.74
N GLN A 45 15.54 -10.62 7.57
CA GLN A 45 16.30 -9.45 7.17
C GLN A 45 15.28 -8.35 6.89
N GLU A 46 15.18 -7.42 7.80
CA GLU A 46 14.55 -6.13 7.57
C GLU A 46 15.21 -5.53 6.33
N THR A 47 14.60 -5.73 5.16
CA THR A 47 15.11 -5.15 3.91
C THR A 47 14.95 -3.66 4.04
N ILE A 48 16.07 -2.96 4.26
CA ILE A 48 16.07 -1.49 4.28
C ILE A 48 15.61 -1.05 2.88
N PRO A 49 14.50 -0.35 2.75
CA PRO A 49 13.99 0.07 1.45
C PRO A 49 15.02 0.99 0.77
N GLN A 50 15.21 0.81 -0.53
CA GLN A 50 16.15 1.61 -1.32
C GLN A 50 15.75 3.10 -1.30
N TYR A 51 14.46 3.37 -1.28
CA TYR A 51 13.90 4.73 -1.25
C TYR A 51 12.96 4.89 -0.06
N SER A 52 13.25 5.86 0.80
CA SER A 52 12.39 6.27 1.90
C SER A 52 12.51 7.76 2.15
N TYR A 53 11.47 8.36 2.73
CA TYR A 53 11.57 9.71 3.27
C TYR A 53 12.49 9.73 4.48
N THR A 54 13.20 10.83 4.65
CA THR A 54 13.80 11.14 5.95
C THR A 54 12.69 11.43 6.96
N GLU A 55 12.98 11.26 8.25
CA GLU A 55 12.01 11.54 9.33
C GLU A 55 11.36 12.95 9.19
N LYS A 56 12.17 13.97 8.91
CA LYS A 56 11.67 15.34 8.68
C LYS A 56 10.80 15.51 7.44
N GLU A 57 11.04 14.73 6.41
CA GLU A 57 10.20 14.73 5.20
C GLU A 57 8.90 14.01 5.47
N LEU A 58 8.96 12.88 6.19
CA LEU A 58 7.80 12.12 6.61
C LEU A 58 6.85 12.97 7.47
N GLU A 59 7.38 13.68 8.49
CA GLU A 59 6.61 14.63 9.31
C GLU A 59 5.90 15.70 8.45
N LYS A 60 6.59 16.24 7.44
CA LYS A 60 5.99 17.24 6.55
C LYS A 60 4.91 16.67 5.66
N VAL A 61 5.10 15.46 5.12
CA VAL A 61 4.10 14.76 4.29
C VAL A 61 2.88 14.44 5.14
N SER A 62 3.06 13.87 6.33
CA SER A 62 2.01 13.57 7.31
C SER A 62 1.17 14.82 7.63
N ALA A 63 1.81 15.90 8.09
CA ALA A 63 1.12 17.17 8.39
C ALA A 63 0.44 17.79 7.15
N TYR A 64 0.97 17.54 5.95
CA TYR A 64 0.34 17.98 4.72
C TYR A 64 -0.93 17.19 4.40
N ILE A 65 -0.87 15.86 4.56
CA ILE A 65 -2.04 14.97 4.39
C ILE A 65 -3.16 15.39 5.34
N GLU A 66 -2.89 15.58 6.63
CA GLU A 66 -3.89 16.05 7.61
C GLU A 66 -4.52 17.38 7.20
N ARG A 67 -3.71 18.32 6.77
CA ARG A 67 -4.19 19.65 6.36
C ARG A 67 -5.08 19.58 5.13
N GLN A 68 -4.72 18.75 4.12
CA GLN A 68 -5.44 18.70 2.84
C GLN A 68 -6.65 17.76 2.88
N TYR A 69 -6.53 16.62 3.54
CA TYR A 69 -7.53 15.55 3.47
C TYR A 69 -8.34 15.37 4.75
N GLY A 70 -7.78 15.71 5.90
CA GLY A 70 -8.39 15.58 7.22
C GLY A 70 -7.52 14.80 8.19
N ASP A 71 -7.90 14.85 9.47
CA ASP A 71 -7.20 14.14 10.53
C ASP A 71 -7.31 12.63 10.36
N TYR A 72 -6.29 11.89 10.76
CA TYR A 72 -6.25 10.44 10.71
C TYR A 72 -5.52 9.87 11.92
N GLU A 73 -5.88 8.67 12.33
CA GLU A 73 -5.24 7.92 13.41
C GLU A 73 -4.66 6.59 12.90
N GLU A 74 -5.13 6.12 11.73
CA GLU A 74 -4.75 4.82 11.19
C GLU A 74 -3.82 4.96 9.98
N VAL A 75 -2.74 4.17 10.00
CA VAL A 75 -1.81 4.00 8.90
C VAL A 75 -1.62 2.51 8.65
N MET A 76 -1.86 2.08 7.43
CA MET A 76 -1.56 0.72 6.99
C MET A 76 -0.08 0.63 6.62
N HIS A 77 0.72 0.13 7.56
CA HIS A 77 2.16 0.00 7.38
C HIS A 77 2.52 -1.14 6.43
N GLU A 78 3.48 -0.88 5.58
CA GLU A 78 4.04 -1.89 4.71
C GLU A 78 5.05 -2.77 5.46
N MET A 79 4.77 -4.08 5.53
CA MET A 79 5.60 -5.02 6.28
C MET A 79 6.91 -5.39 5.57
N VAL A 80 6.91 -5.36 4.24
CA VAL A 80 8.07 -5.71 3.40
C VAL A 80 8.20 -4.70 2.28
N SER A 81 9.31 -4.00 2.23
CA SER A 81 9.56 -2.91 1.27
C SER A 81 10.94 -3.07 0.63
N PRO A 82 11.07 -3.89 -0.42
CA PRO A 82 12.38 -4.14 -1.05
C PRO A 82 12.91 -2.92 -1.83
N ASP A 83 12.03 -2.08 -2.33
CA ASP A 83 12.30 -0.93 -3.20
C ASP A 83 11.95 0.39 -2.53
N ILE A 84 10.67 0.71 -2.45
CA ILE A 84 10.12 1.92 -1.86
C ILE A 84 9.25 1.55 -0.66
N HIS A 85 9.45 2.21 0.48
CA HIS A 85 8.55 2.05 1.63
C HIS A 85 7.33 2.94 1.43
N CYS A 86 6.18 2.33 1.20
CA CYS A 86 4.95 3.03 0.86
C CYS A 86 3.80 2.60 1.78
N ASP A 87 3.58 3.37 2.83
CA ASP A 87 2.42 3.23 3.71
C ASP A 87 1.16 3.82 3.07
N ILE A 88 0.00 3.45 3.57
CA ILE A 88 -1.27 4.04 3.21
C ILE A 88 -1.93 4.66 4.44
N VAL A 89 -2.10 5.96 4.40
CA VAL A 89 -2.84 6.74 5.41
C VAL A 89 -4.32 6.60 5.15
N LEU A 90 -5.09 6.29 6.19
CA LEU A 90 -6.53 6.17 6.16
C LEU A 90 -7.18 7.39 6.83
N VAL A 91 -7.69 8.31 6.03
CA VAL A 91 -8.47 9.46 6.50
C VAL A 91 -9.94 9.08 6.54
N PRO A 92 -10.59 9.07 7.73
CA PRO A 92 -11.98 8.62 7.87
C PRO A 92 -12.99 9.61 7.28
N PRO A 93 -14.23 9.16 7.01
CA PRO A 93 -15.34 10.04 6.63
C PRO A 93 -15.65 11.07 7.70
N THR A 94 -16.06 12.25 7.25
CA THR A 94 -16.60 13.34 8.10
C THR A 94 -17.93 13.83 7.55
N ASP A 95 -18.64 14.69 8.28
CA ASP A 95 -19.89 15.28 7.80
C ASP A 95 -19.69 16.11 6.51
N LEU A 96 -18.53 16.72 6.35
CA LEU A 96 -18.19 17.54 5.17
C LEU A 96 -17.65 16.70 4.00
N SER A 97 -17.04 15.56 4.30
CA SER A 97 -16.49 14.63 3.32
C SER A 97 -16.92 13.21 3.70
N PRO A 98 -18.14 12.76 3.35
CA PRO A 98 -18.72 11.49 3.83
C PRO A 98 -18.13 10.27 3.10
N TYR A 99 -16.81 10.20 2.95
CA TYR A 99 -16.07 9.14 2.28
C TYR A 99 -14.66 9.01 2.85
N TYR A 100 -14.10 7.81 2.77
CA TYR A 100 -12.70 7.57 3.10
C TYR A 100 -11.78 8.17 2.04
N LYS A 101 -10.62 8.66 2.48
CA LYS A 101 -9.53 9.05 1.60
C LYS A 101 -8.30 8.22 1.96
N LEU A 102 -7.86 7.40 1.04
CA LEU A 102 -6.63 6.62 1.17
C LEU A 102 -5.53 7.38 0.45
N VAL A 103 -4.45 7.67 1.15
CA VAL A 103 -3.32 8.45 0.63
C VAL A 103 -2.04 7.67 0.84
N THR A 104 -1.24 7.47 -0.20
CA THR A 104 0.09 6.90 -0.02
C THR A 104 0.97 7.87 0.77
N MET A 105 1.88 7.32 1.56
CA MET A 105 2.89 8.06 2.29
C MET A 105 4.22 7.32 2.17
N GLY A 106 5.03 7.77 1.22
CA GLY A 106 6.30 7.14 0.89
C GLY A 106 6.59 7.05 -0.60
N ALA A 107 5.57 7.03 -1.47
CA ALA A 107 5.76 6.98 -2.92
C ALA A 107 6.63 8.12 -3.44
N GLY A 108 6.45 9.32 -2.92
CA GLY A 108 7.25 10.49 -3.29
C GLY A 108 8.69 10.50 -2.73
N ALA A 109 9.12 9.47 -2.02
CA ALA A 109 10.54 9.30 -1.70
C ALA A 109 11.38 9.01 -2.96
N TYR A 110 10.81 8.29 -3.94
CA TYR A 110 11.42 8.08 -5.24
C TYR A 110 11.35 9.36 -6.09
N LYS A 111 12.41 9.60 -6.83
CA LYS A 111 12.48 10.69 -7.81
C LYS A 111 12.28 10.13 -9.20
N MET A 112 11.12 10.41 -9.78
CA MET A 112 10.74 9.97 -11.11
C MET A 112 11.66 10.56 -12.21
N ASN A 113 11.87 9.79 -13.27
CA ASN A 113 12.69 10.15 -14.41
C ASN A 113 11.89 10.99 -15.43
N ILE A 114 11.74 12.29 -15.14
CA ILE A 114 10.97 13.21 -15.99
C ILE A 114 11.84 13.75 -17.13
N PRO A 115 11.34 13.77 -18.38
CA PRO A 115 11.98 14.44 -19.51
C PRO A 115 12.32 15.90 -19.19
N LYS A 116 13.46 16.38 -19.70
CA LYS A 116 13.97 17.72 -19.38
C LYS A 116 12.98 18.84 -19.71
N GLU A 117 12.21 18.66 -20.77
CA GLU A 117 11.22 19.60 -21.30
C GLU A 117 10.04 19.78 -20.34
N LEU A 118 9.73 18.74 -19.54
CA LEU A 118 8.60 18.71 -18.62
C LEU A 118 8.97 19.08 -17.18
N LYS A 119 10.26 19.21 -16.85
CA LYS A 119 10.70 19.49 -15.47
C LYS A 119 10.20 20.80 -14.86
N SER A 120 9.79 21.75 -15.69
CA SER A 120 9.23 23.02 -15.22
C SER A 120 7.74 22.95 -14.92
N THR A 121 7.03 21.94 -15.45
CA THR A 121 5.58 21.80 -15.38
C THR A 121 5.11 20.65 -14.52
N ILE A 122 5.92 19.60 -14.41
CA ILE A 122 5.56 18.37 -13.68
C ILE A 122 6.48 18.22 -12.46
N CYS A 123 5.90 17.78 -11.32
CA CYS A 123 6.68 17.40 -10.14
C CYS A 123 7.38 16.07 -10.38
N ASP A 124 8.65 15.96 -9.96
CA ASP A 124 9.43 14.72 -10.08
C ASP A 124 9.20 13.73 -8.92
N ARG A 125 8.16 13.95 -8.12
CA ARG A 125 7.73 13.10 -7.01
C ARG A 125 6.23 13.19 -6.85
N ALA A 126 5.60 12.07 -6.50
CA ALA A 126 4.16 12.03 -6.30
C ALA A 126 3.74 11.08 -5.16
N GLU A 127 2.67 11.45 -4.47
CA GLU A 127 1.82 10.57 -3.69
C GLU A 127 0.51 10.36 -4.43
N TYR A 128 -0.15 9.25 -4.15
CA TYR A 128 -1.37 8.83 -4.83
C TYR A 128 -2.54 8.73 -3.87
N VAL A 129 -3.73 9.05 -4.36
CA VAL A 129 -4.94 9.15 -3.55
C VAL A 129 -6.08 8.39 -4.22
N ILE A 130 -6.93 7.73 -3.44
CA ILE A 130 -8.21 7.17 -3.90
C ILE A 130 -9.28 7.43 -2.86
N PHE A 131 -10.50 7.75 -3.29
CA PHE A 131 -11.63 7.99 -2.40
C PHE A 131 -12.59 6.81 -2.45
N LEU A 132 -12.99 6.33 -1.26
CA LEU A 132 -13.89 5.19 -1.13
C LEU A 132 -15.16 5.60 -0.39
N PRO A 133 -16.34 5.04 -0.73
CA PRO A 133 -17.57 5.34 -0.03
C PRO A 133 -17.49 4.99 1.46
N LYS A 134 -18.28 5.66 2.29
CA LYS A 134 -18.25 5.51 3.76
C LYS A 134 -18.59 4.11 4.27
N ASP A 135 -19.28 3.34 3.46
CA ASP A 135 -19.66 1.95 3.73
C ASP A 135 -18.69 0.92 3.14
N TRP A 136 -17.56 1.36 2.60
CA TRP A 136 -16.48 0.48 2.17
C TRP A 136 -15.92 -0.33 3.33
N ASN A 137 -15.81 -1.65 3.16
CA ASN A 137 -15.25 -2.51 4.20
C ASN A 137 -13.71 -2.38 4.28
N ILE A 138 -13.24 -1.37 4.98
CA ILE A 138 -11.82 -1.06 5.16
C ILE A 138 -11.07 -2.16 5.94
N ILE A 139 -11.77 -2.91 6.82
CA ILE A 139 -11.16 -3.94 7.68
C ILE A 139 -11.00 -5.27 6.91
N GLY A 140 -11.77 -5.47 5.85
CA GLY A 140 -11.80 -6.71 5.06
C GLY A 140 -10.62 -6.85 4.10
N VAL A 141 -9.41 -6.57 4.54
CA VAL A 141 -8.19 -6.60 3.70
C VAL A 141 -7.79 -8.00 3.19
N ASP A 142 -8.38 -9.06 3.78
CA ASP A 142 -8.19 -10.44 3.33
C ASP A 142 -9.03 -10.79 2.09
N ASN A 143 -9.93 -9.90 1.68
CA ASN A 143 -10.80 -10.06 0.53
C ASN A 143 -10.39 -9.08 -0.59
N GLU A 144 -10.06 -9.60 -1.77
CA GLU A 144 -9.66 -8.81 -2.93
C GLU A 144 -10.73 -7.78 -3.34
N GLU A 145 -12.01 -8.08 -3.14
CA GLU A 145 -13.13 -7.15 -3.37
C GLU A 145 -13.02 -5.85 -2.56
N ASN A 146 -12.36 -5.92 -1.40
CA ASN A 146 -12.14 -4.75 -0.53
C ASN A 146 -10.73 -4.18 -0.68
N TRP A 147 -9.76 -5.02 -1.06
CA TRP A 147 -8.34 -4.68 -1.08
C TRP A 147 -7.86 -4.02 -2.37
N TRP A 148 -8.51 -4.24 -3.51
CA TRP A 148 -8.05 -3.76 -4.80
C TRP A 148 -7.73 -2.24 -4.87
N PRO A 149 -8.42 -1.32 -4.14
CA PRO A 149 -8.04 0.10 -4.18
C PRO A 149 -6.65 0.36 -3.57
N MET A 150 -6.31 -0.35 -2.49
CA MET A 150 -4.98 -0.27 -1.86
C MET A 150 -3.91 -0.86 -2.79
N ARG A 151 -4.21 -1.99 -3.44
CA ARG A 151 -3.33 -2.58 -4.44
C ARG A 151 -3.10 -1.64 -5.63
N MET A 152 -4.14 -0.97 -6.08
CA MET A 152 -4.05 0.03 -7.15
C MET A 152 -3.15 1.21 -6.76
N LEU A 153 -3.25 1.72 -5.52
CA LEU A 153 -2.35 2.75 -4.99
C LEU A 153 -0.89 2.28 -4.95
N LYS A 154 -0.66 1.07 -4.45
CA LYS A 154 0.69 0.48 -4.37
C LYS A 154 1.27 0.20 -5.76
N SER A 155 0.45 -0.21 -6.72
CA SER A 155 0.87 -0.38 -8.11
C SER A 155 1.30 0.95 -8.73
N ALA A 156 0.53 2.02 -8.52
CA ALA A 156 0.91 3.35 -8.99
C ALA A 156 2.24 3.83 -8.38
N ALA A 157 2.43 3.58 -7.06
CA ALA A 157 3.64 3.98 -6.34
C ALA A 157 4.90 3.25 -6.88
N ARG A 158 4.78 1.96 -7.25
CA ARG A 158 5.91 1.14 -7.71
C ARG A 158 6.18 1.24 -9.20
N LEU A 159 5.17 1.48 -10.00
CA LEU A 159 5.32 1.50 -11.45
C LEU A 159 6.47 2.41 -11.90
N THR A 160 6.61 3.59 -11.29
CA THR A 160 7.66 4.54 -11.66
C THR A 160 9.06 4.08 -11.25
N VAL A 161 9.17 3.28 -10.18
CA VAL A 161 10.44 2.68 -9.73
C VAL A 161 10.83 1.54 -10.67
N ASP A 162 9.87 0.66 -10.99
CA ASP A 162 10.11 -0.54 -11.80
C ASP A 162 10.45 -0.21 -13.26
N THR A 163 9.85 0.85 -13.80
CA THR A 163 10.02 1.25 -15.20
C THR A 163 11.04 2.37 -15.42
N ASP A 164 11.55 2.98 -14.33
CA ASP A 164 12.37 4.20 -14.37
C ASP A 164 11.73 5.33 -15.22
N ASP A 165 10.42 5.48 -15.07
CA ASP A 165 9.60 6.42 -15.82
C ASP A 165 8.88 7.38 -14.86
N TYR A 166 7.88 8.10 -15.34
CA TYR A 166 7.11 9.05 -14.54
C TYR A 166 5.61 8.89 -14.72
N LEU A 167 4.87 9.29 -13.69
CA LEU A 167 3.42 9.42 -13.71
C LEU A 167 3.01 10.86 -13.38
N CYS A 168 2.02 11.36 -14.12
CA CYS A 168 1.41 12.67 -13.87
C CYS A 168 -0.07 12.66 -14.26
N ILE A 169 -0.76 13.78 -14.01
CA ILE A 169 -2.13 13.99 -14.48
C ILE A 169 -2.23 13.63 -15.96
N THR A 170 -3.33 13.05 -16.37
CA THR A 170 -3.65 12.50 -17.69
C THR A 170 -3.10 11.11 -18.01
N HIS A 171 -2.07 10.64 -17.28
CA HIS A 171 -1.60 9.27 -17.49
C HIS A 171 -2.65 8.25 -17.02
N SER A 172 -2.75 7.15 -17.74
CA SER A 172 -3.59 6.00 -17.38
C SER A 172 -2.75 4.74 -17.33
N VAL A 173 -3.11 3.84 -16.44
CA VAL A 173 -2.40 2.59 -16.19
C VAL A 173 -3.41 1.45 -16.18
N GLN A 174 -3.16 0.42 -16.98
CA GLN A 174 -3.84 -0.86 -16.88
C GLN A 174 -3.21 -1.64 -15.73
N VAL A 175 -4.01 -2.17 -14.81
CA VAL A 175 -3.52 -2.76 -13.56
C VAL A 175 -3.02 -4.19 -13.78
N GLU A 176 -3.83 -5.02 -14.44
CA GLU A 176 -3.47 -6.39 -14.75
C GLU A 176 -2.96 -6.51 -16.20
N GLU A 177 -1.88 -7.27 -16.43
CA GLU A 177 -1.25 -7.40 -17.76
C GLU A 177 -2.21 -7.97 -18.80
N ASP A 178 -3.09 -8.90 -18.41
CA ASP A 178 -4.06 -9.53 -19.29
C ASP A 178 -5.35 -8.70 -19.50
N GLY A 179 -5.44 -7.53 -18.85
CA GLY A 179 -6.60 -6.65 -18.91
C GLY A 179 -7.83 -7.15 -18.16
N SER A 180 -7.68 -8.16 -17.29
CA SER A 180 -8.77 -8.63 -16.43
C SER A 180 -9.19 -7.55 -15.43
N PRO A 181 -10.45 -7.63 -14.90
CA PRO A 181 -10.88 -6.75 -13.82
C PRO A 181 -10.03 -6.87 -12.57
N VAL A 182 -9.87 -5.76 -11.83
CA VAL A 182 -9.07 -5.70 -10.60
C VAL A 182 -9.64 -6.54 -9.46
N ALA A 183 -10.95 -6.87 -9.48
CA ALA A 183 -11.60 -7.75 -8.52
C ALA A 183 -12.94 -8.26 -9.10
N GLU A 184 -13.54 -9.29 -8.47
CA GLU A 184 -14.80 -9.89 -8.92
C GLU A 184 -16.01 -8.95 -8.79
N ASN A 185 -15.97 -8.02 -7.83
CA ASN A 185 -17.07 -7.07 -7.58
C ASN A 185 -17.06 -5.84 -8.48
N THR A 186 -16.16 -5.76 -9.46
CA THR A 186 -16.07 -4.63 -10.39
C THR A 186 -15.63 -5.08 -11.78
N GLN A 187 -15.83 -4.21 -12.77
CA GLN A 187 -15.30 -4.39 -14.12
C GLN A 187 -14.17 -3.38 -14.43
N PHE A 188 -13.71 -2.62 -13.43
CA PHE A 188 -12.55 -1.76 -13.62
C PHE A 188 -11.30 -2.58 -13.85
N ASN A 189 -10.47 -2.20 -14.80
CA ASN A 189 -9.18 -2.84 -15.08
C ASN A 189 -8.01 -1.86 -15.14
N SER A 190 -8.29 -0.58 -15.00
CA SER A 190 -7.33 0.49 -15.17
C SER A 190 -7.72 1.70 -14.31
N PHE A 191 -6.85 2.70 -14.28
CA PHE A 191 -7.13 4.01 -13.71
C PHE A 191 -6.52 5.12 -14.55
N VAL A 192 -7.05 6.32 -14.40
CA VAL A 192 -6.47 7.56 -14.89
C VAL A 192 -6.09 8.45 -13.71
N LEU A 193 -4.99 9.20 -13.83
CA LEU A 193 -4.56 10.15 -12.82
C LEU A 193 -5.22 11.50 -13.05
N MET A 194 -5.90 11.97 -12.01
CA MET A 194 -6.63 13.23 -11.93
C MET A 194 -5.96 14.18 -10.94
N PRO A 195 -6.24 15.50 -11.00
CA PRO A 195 -5.94 16.40 -9.89
C PRO A 195 -6.62 15.91 -8.61
N SER A 196 -5.89 15.86 -7.50
CA SER A 196 -6.49 15.46 -6.22
C SER A 196 -7.28 16.61 -5.62
N ILE A 197 -8.41 16.27 -4.98
CA ILE A 197 -9.31 17.24 -4.34
C ILE A 197 -9.17 17.11 -2.81
N GLY A 198 -8.97 18.23 -2.15
CA GLY A 198 -8.88 18.31 -0.69
C GLY A 198 -10.24 18.30 0.01
N LYS A 199 -10.22 18.31 1.34
CA LYS A 199 -11.41 18.23 2.21
C LYS A 199 -12.38 19.42 2.06
N GLU A 200 -11.91 20.52 1.51
CA GLU A 200 -12.72 21.73 1.25
C GLU A 200 -13.13 21.87 -0.24
N GLY A 201 -12.88 20.83 -1.07
CA GLY A 201 -13.19 20.82 -2.48
C GLY A 201 -12.17 21.52 -3.38
N GLN A 202 -11.07 22.04 -2.81
CA GLN A 202 -10.00 22.67 -3.57
C GLN A 202 -9.07 21.64 -4.25
N VAL A 203 -8.47 21.99 -5.36
CA VAL A 203 -7.36 21.22 -5.93
C VAL A 203 -6.16 21.27 -4.98
N VAL A 204 -5.57 20.11 -4.73
CA VAL A 204 -4.42 19.98 -3.83
C VAL A 204 -3.14 20.37 -4.57
N GLU A 205 -2.51 21.43 -4.09
CA GLU A 205 -1.26 21.94 -4.65
C GLU A 205 -0.07 21.03 -4.25
N PRO A 206 1.03 21.01 -5.02
CA PRO A 206 2.21 20.23 -4.62
C PRO A 206 2.85 20.70 -3.32
N LEU A 207 3.19 19.74 -2.44
CA LEU A 207 3.92 19.98 -1.20
C LEU A 207 5.39 20.36 -1.50
N LYS A 208 5.86 21.45 -0.92
CA LYS A 208 7.29 21.83 -0.95
C LYS A 208 8.02 21.17 0.22
N LEU A 209 8.82 20.13 -0.03
CA LEU A 209 9.63 19.47 1.00
C LEU A 209 10.90 20.25 1.35
N SER A 210 11.45 20.99 0.38
CA SER A 210 12.66 21.78 0.60
C SER A 210 12.58 23.16 -0.06
N LEU A 211 13.43 24.07 0.40
CA LEU A 211 13.59 25.40 -0.21
C LEU A 211 14.19 25.32 -1.64
N PHE A 212 14.89 24.23 -1.96
CA PHE A 212 15.63 24.03 -3.21
C PHE A 212 14.87 23.19 -4.25
N GLY A 213 13.55 23.25 -4.24
CA GLY A 213 12.75 22.73 -5.35
C GLY A 213 12.26 21.30 -5.23
N LYS A 214 12.53 20.57 -4.13
CA LYS A 214 11.94 19.24 -3.90
C LYS A 214 10.43 19.40 -3.62
N LYS A 215 9.60 18.98 -4.58
CA LYS A 215 8.14 19.05 -4.49
C LYS A 215 7.52 17.67 -4.69
N VAL A 216 6.42 17.41 -3.99
CA VAL A 216 5.62 16.20 -4.13
C VAL A 216 4.21 16.59 -4.59
N ALA A 217 3.79 16.10 -5.74
CA ALA A 217 2.41 16.21 -6.21
C ALA A 217 1.52 15.18 -5.51
N PHE A 218 0.20 15.40 -5.53
CA PHE A 218 -0.79 14.45 -5.07
C PHE A 218 -1.75 14.19 -6.22
N TYR A 219 -1.77 12.95 -6.72
CA TYR A 219 -2.61 12.57 -7.86
C TYR A 219 -3.70 11.61 -7.42
N GLN A 220 -4.93 11.88 -7.83
CA GLN A 220 -6.06 11.01 -7.52
C GLN A 220 -6.25 9.97 -8.60
N LEU A 221 -6.36 8.71 -8.19
CA LEU A 221 -6.70 7.61 -9.06
C LEU A 221 -8.21 7.61 -9.30
N PHE A 222 -8.61 7.63 -10.55
CA PHE A 222 -9.98 7.44 -10.98
C PHE A 222 -10.08 6.12 -11.77
N PRO A 223 -10.73 5.07 -11.22
CA PRO A 223 -10.83 3.78 -11.87
C PRO A 223 -11.63 3.85 -13.18
N LEU A 224 -11.15 3.15 -14.20
CA LEU A 224 -11.75 3.10 -15.53
C LEU A 224 -12.18 1.69 -15.92
N TYR A 225 -13.25 1.61 -16.69
CA TYR A 225 -13.63 0.44 -17.46
C TYR A 225 -12.70 0.25 -18.68
N PRO A 226 -12.57 -0.97 -19.23
CA PRO A 226 -11.75 -1.21 -20.43
C PRO A 226 -12.11 -0.31 -21.60
N GLU A 227 -13.41 -0.08 -21.84
CA GLU A 227 -13.90 0.73 -22.94
C GLU A 227 -13.58 2.23 -22.73
N GLU A 228 -13.55 2.70 -21.47
CA GLU A 228 -13.18 4.07 -21.13
C GLU A 228 -11.67 4.29 -21.29
N LEU A 229 -10.84 3.31 -20.90
CA LEU A 229 -9.41 3.35 -21.20
C LEU A 229 -9.15 3.43 -22.70
N LYS A 230 -9.84 2.57 -23.49
CA LYS A 230 -9.73 2.58 -24.94
C LYS A 230 -10.15 3.93 -25.52
N PHE A 231 -11.30 4.46 -25.08
CA PHE A 231 -11.77 5.78 -25.51
C PHE A 231 -10.72 6.88 -25.22
N LYS A 232 -10.17 6.87 -24.01
CA LYS A 232 -9.12 7.83 -23.62
C LYS A 232 -7.87 7.74 -24.50
N LEU A 233 -7.47 6.53 -24.91
CA LEU A 233 -6.30 6.34 -25.78
C LEU A 233 -6.56 6.79 -27.21
N GLU A 234 -7.80 6.70 -27.68
CA GLU A 234 -8.21 7.09 -29.03
C GLU A 234 -8.55 8.60 -29.14
N HIS A 235 -9.16 9.18 -28.12
CA HIS A 235 -9.72 10.54 -28.15
C HIS A 235 -8.99 11.54 -27.25
N GLY A 236 -8.26 11.07 -26.25
CA GLY A 236 -7.53 11.90 -25.30
C GLY A 236 -8.19 12.04 -23.93
N PHE A 237 -7.46 12.70 -23.04
CA PHE A 237 -7.87 12.86 -21.65
C PHE A 237 -9.04 13.84 -21.49
N ASP A 238 -9.00 14.97 -22.19
CA ASP A 238 -10.00 16.03 -22.03
C ASP A 238 -11.39 15.54 -22.47
N GLU A 239 -11.47 14.79 -23.57
CA GLU A 239 -12.72 14.20 -24.05
C GLU A 239 -13.25 13.12 -23.10
N LEU A 240 -12.36 12.33 -22.47
CA LEU A 240 -12.77 11.37 -21.43
C LEU A 240 -13.37 12.09 -20.22
N VAL A 241 -12.73 13.17 -19.74
CA VAL A 241 -13.20 13.91 -18.55
C VAL A 241 -14.54 14.58 -18.81
N GLU A 242 -14.83 14.98 -20.04
CA GLU A 242 -16.14 15.54 -20.41
C GLU A 242 -17.27 14.51 -20.20
N LEU A 243 -17.01 13.23 -20.36
CA LEU A 243 -17.98 12.16 -20.06
C LEU A 243 -18.29 12.03 -18.56
N PHE A 244 -17.37 12.47 -17.69
CA PHE A 244 -17.44 12.30 -16.24
C PHE A 244 -17.90 13.55 -15.48
N GLN A 245 -18.41 14.58 -16.16
CA GLN A 245 -18.76 15.88 -15.54
C GLN A 245 -19.70 15.77 -14.33
N GLU A 246 -20.57 14.77 -14.31
CA GLU A 246 -21.52 14.54 -13.21
C GLU A 246 -21.07 13.38 -12.27
N GLU A 247 -19.92 12.76 -12.54
CA GLU A 247 -19.44 11.65 -11.72
C GLU A 247 -18.69 12.13 -10.48
N SER A 248 -18.90 11.42 -9.39
CA SER A 248 -18.17 11.61 -8.15
C SER A 248 -16.75 11.06 -8.28
N MET A 249 -15.78 11.75 -7.68
CA MET A 249 -14.41 11.24 -7.53
C MET A 249 -14.32 10.09 -6.51
N VAL A 250 -15.40 9.77 -5.81
CA VAL A 250 -15.50 8.62 -4.91
C VAL A 250 -15.79 7.37 -5.72
N VAL A 251 -15.05 6.30 -5.47
CA VAL A 251 -15.22 5.01 -6.15
C VAL A 251 -16.67 4.52 -6.03
N ASN A 252 -17.26 4.20 -7.17
CA ASN A 252 -18.56 3.54 -7.28
C ASN A 252 -18.41 2.35 -8.23
N THR A 253 -18.34 1.14 -7.69
CA THR A 253 -18.18 -0.11 -8.48
C THR A 253 -19.36 -0.40 -9.39
N HIS A 254 -20.48 0.30 -9.20
CA HIS A 254 -21.72 0.15 -10.00
C HIS A 254 -22.00 1.38 -10.88
N ARG A 255 -21.05 2.30 -11.02
CA ARG A 255 -21.26 3.45 -11.89
C ARG A 255 -21.46 3.02 -13.35
N LYS A 256 -22.11 3.87 -14.11
CA LYS A 256 -22.26 3.67 -15.54
C LYS A 256 -20.89 3.59 -16.24
N ASN A 257 -20.75 2.68 -17.17
CA ASN A 257 -19.68 2.72 -18.17
C ASN A 257 -20.13 3.64 -19.31
N TYR A 258 -19.49 4.79 -19.47
CA TYR A 258 -19.88 5.82 -20.42
C TYR A 258 -19.53 5.51 -21.86
N CYS A 259 -18.65 4.53 -22.09
CA CYS A 259 -18.15 4.14 -23.41
C CYS A 259 -18.68 2.77 -23.86
N LYS A 260 -19.57 2.14 -23.06
CA LYS A 260 -20.20 0.87 -23.43
C LYS A 260 -21.57 1.14 -24.05
N GLU A 261 -21.77 0.69 -25.30
CA GLU A 261 -23.05 0.71 -26.01
C GLU A 261 -24.10 -0.19 -25.35
#